data_62310823a1c910066864a6270dad902e
#
_entry.id   62310823a1c910066864a6270dad902e
#
_cell.length_a   1.000
_cell.length_b   1.000
_cell.length_c   1.000
_cell.angle_alpha   90.00
_cell.angle_beta   90.00
_cell.angle_gamma   90.00
#
_symmetry.space_group_name_H-M   'P 1'
#
loop_
_entity.id
_entity.type
_entity.pdbx_description
1 polymer ?
#
loop_
_entity_poly.entity_id
_entity_poly.type
_entity_poly.pdbx_seq_one_letter_code
_entity_poly.pdbx_strand_id
1 'polypeptide(L)'
;VEFSRGRTQQNIREGITKFGAYTHEPRDIELIPICAIPHSERMAALIERLRAGKMRYQGAERTFSTRLTYRTIVATPTEVVTAEVERLLAQHPEWTGADGLPRLFLVHTPEHGHSLDDENSPYYRVKRLALERGVPCQMVDTPTLANPDYKDLNLTLNIIAKVGVAPWVLPNSIPDADFFVGLSYTKHAR
;
A
#
# COMPACT_ATOMS: atom_id res chain seq x y z
N VAL A 1 10.10 -11.72 15.55
CA VAL A 1 10.08 -11.79 14.09
C VAL A 1 11.48 -11.65 13.52
N GLU A 2 11.70 -12.20 12.35
CA GLU A 2 12.98 -12.19 11.65
C GLU A 2 12.97 -11.20 10.49
N PHE A 3 14.09 -10.51 10.32
CA PHE A 3 14.34 -9.48 9.31
C PHE A 3 15.50 -9.90 8.41
N SER A 4 15.97 -8.96 7.59
CA SER A 4 17.11 -9.18 6.71
C SER A 4 18.29 -9.90 7.39
N ARG A 5 18.89 -10.85 6.68
CA ARG A 5 20.06 -11.62 7.09
C ARG A 5 19.90 -12.41 8.41
N GLY A 6 18.70 -12.93 8.67
CA GLY A 6 18.43 -13.74 9.86
C GLY A 6 18.42 -12.96 11.18
N ARG A 7 18.33 -11.63 11.13
CA ARG A 7 18.28 -10.80 12.35
C ARG A 7 16.91 -10.87 12.98
N THR A 8 16.85 -11.04 14.28
CA THR A 8 15.59 -11.15 15.05
C THR A 8 15.38 -9.93 15.95
N GLN A 9 14.13 -9.51 16.09
CA GLN A 9 13.70 -8.45 17.00
C GLN A 9 12.22 -8.68 17.39
N GLN A 10 11.87 -8.40 18.63
CA GLN A 10 10.48 -8.49 19.09
C GLN A 10 9.64 -7.31 18.63
N ASN A 11 10.21 -6.10 18.69
CA ASN A 11 9.57 -4.88 18.22
C ASN A 11 9.75 -4.75 16.70
N ILE A 12 8.65 -4.89 15.95
CA ILE A 12 8.65 -4.86 14.49
C ILE A 12 9.20 -3.53 13.96
N ARG A 13 8.78 -2.40 14.53
CA ARG A 13 9.22 -1.07 14.08
C ARG A 13 10.73 -0.86 14.26
N GLU A 14 11.25 -1.26 15.41
CA GLU A 14 12.70 -1.20 15.67
C GLU A 14 13.46 -2.16 14.76
N GLY A 15 12.93 -3.36 14.57
CA GLY A 15 13.53 -4.36 13.69
C GLY A 15 13.65 -3.85 12.25
N ILE A 16 12.58 -3.33 11.67
CA ILE A 16 12.59 -2.76 10.33
C ILE A 16 13.56 -1.58 10.24
N THR A 17 13.53 -0.66 11.20
CA THR A 17 14.41 0.52 11.18
C THR A 17 15.89 0.13 11.28
N LYS A 18 16.22 -0.91 12.02
CA LYS A 18 17.59 -1.33 12.29
C LYS A 18 18.14 -2.31 11.27
N PHE A 19 17.32 -3.20 10.76
CA PHE A 19 17.75 -4.33 9.94
C PHE A 19 17.20 -4.32 8.51
N GLY A 20 16.20 -3.48 8.22
CA GLY A 20 15.47 -3.46 6.95
C GLY A 20 14.47 -4.60 6.82
N ALA A 21 13.81 -4.68 5.66
CA ALA A 21 12.86 -5.76 5.37
C ALA A 21 13.57 -7.12 5.24
N TYR A 22 12.83 -8.20 5.47
CA TYR A 22 13.32 -9.56 5.26
C TYR A 22 13.71 -9.77 3.78
N THR A 23 12.83 -9.42 2.85
CA THR A 23 13.16 -9.30 1.44
C THR A 23 13.96 -8.01 1.26
N HIS A 24 15.25 -8.13 0.97
CA HIS A 24 16.18 -7.00 0.87
C HIS A 24 16.70 -6.73 -0.54
N GLU A 25 16.18 -7.45 -1.53
CA GLU A 25 16.49 -7.20 -2.93
C GLU A 25 15.93 -5.85 -3.37
N PRO A 26 16.73 -5.00 -4.02
CA PRO A 26 16.24 -3.73 -4.53
C PRO A 26 15.07 -3.91 -5.49
N ARG A 27 14.01 -3.12 -5.31
CA ARG A 27 12.82 -3.16 -6.17
C ARG A 27 12.35 -1.76 -6.51
N ASP A 28 11.86 -1.64 -7.74
CA ASP A 28 11.10 -0.48 -8.18
C ASP A 28 9.61 -0.83 -8.13
N ILE A 29 8.79 0.08 -7.61
CA ILE A 29 7.33 -0.02 -7.62
C ILE A 29 6.80 1.24 -8.29
N GLU A 30 6.04 1.08 -9.36
CA GLU A 30 5.33 2.18 -10.00
C GLU A 30 3.97 2.37 -9.31
N LEU A 31 3.81 3.51 -8.63
CA LEU A 31 2.52 3.94 -8.10
C LEU A 31 1.69 4.58 -9.22
N ILE A 32 0.41 4.27 -9.23
CA ILE A 32 -0.59 4.90 -10.10
C ILE A 32 -1.52 5.69 -9.18
N PRO A 33 -1.17 6.96 -8.87
CA PRO A 33 -1.94 7.75 -7.94
C PRO A 33 -3.17 8.35 -8.62
N ILE A 34 -4.34 8.13 -7.99
CA ILE A 34 -5.64 8.63 -8.44
C ILE A 34 -6.29 9.36 -7.28
N CYS A 35 -6.70 10.60 -7.48
CA CYS A 35 -7.33 11.38 -6.42
C CYS A 35 -8.33 12.40 -6.98
N ALA A 36 -9.17 12.93 -6.10
CA ALA A 36 -9.98 14.10 -6.43
C ALA A 36 -9.10 15.33 -6.68
N ILE A 37 -9.48 16.16 -7.65
CA ILE A 37 -8.73 17.36 -8.09
C ILE A 37 -8.23 18.21 -6.91
N PRO A 38 -9.03 18.53 -5.88
CA PRO A 38 -8.58 19.36 -4.75
C PRO A 38 -7.47 18.72 -3.90
N HIS A 39 -7.18 17.45 -4.11
CA HIS A 39 -6.21 16.69 -3.31
C HIS A 39 -4.93 16.31 -4.05
N SER A 40 -4.74 16.77 -5.30
CA SER A 40 -3.60 16.39 -6.13
C SER A 40 -2.25 16.80 -5.51
N GLU A 41 -2.14 18.01 -5.00
CA GLU A 41 -0.92 18.49 -4.31
C GLU A 41 -0.63 17.69 -3.03
N ARG A 42 -1.67 17.35 -2.27
CA ARG A 42 -1.52 16.54 -1.05
C ARG A 42 -1.12 15.10 -1.38
N MET A 43 -1.63 14.56 -2.48
CA MET A 43 -1.22 13.24 -2.97
C MET A 43 0.26 13.24 -3.38
N ALA A 44 0.71 14.25 -4.10
CA ALA A 44 2.11 14.43 -4.45
C ALA A 44 2.99 14.53 -3.18
N ALA A 45 2.61 15.37 -2.25
CA ALA A 45 3.33 15.54 -0.98
C ALA A 45 3.38 14.24 -0.16
N LEU A 46 2.29 13.46 -0.14
CA LEU A 46 2.28 12.14 0.50
C LEU A 46 3.30 11.20 -0.16
N ILE A 47 3.29 11.09 -1.49
CA ILE A 47 4.21 10.19 -2.22
C ILE A 47 5.67 10.60 -1.95
N GLU A 48 6.00 11.88 -2.03
CA GLU A 48 7.36 12.36 -1.72
C GLU A 48 7.74 12.03 -0.28
N ARG A 49 6.82 12.13 0.65
CA ARG A 49 7.05 11.74 2.04
C ARG A 49 7.27 10.22 2.19
N LEU A 50 6.55 9.37 1.48
CA LEU A 50 6.78 7.92 1.48
C LEU A 50 8.15 7.59 0.89
N ARG A 51 8.62 8.35 -0.10
CA ARG A 51 9.94 8.19 -0.73
C ARG A 51 11.08 8.66 0.16
N ALA A 52 11.02 9.90 0.60
CA ALA A 52 12.11 10.57 1.32
C ALA A 52 12.11 10.30 2.82
N GLY A 53 10.94 9.98 3.39
CA GLY A 53 10.75 9.83 4.83
C GLY A 53 10.56 11.15 5.55
N LYS A 54 10.16 11.06 6.80
CA LYS A 54 10.07 12.19 7.74
C LYS A 54 10.18 11.68 9.18
N MET A 55 10.78 12.45 10.05
CA MET A 55 10.97 12.11 11.47
C MET A 55 11.75 10.79 11.64
N ARG A 56 11.10 9.76 12.21
CA ARG A 56 11.71 8.44 12.47
C ARG A 56 11.62 7.48 11.30
N TYR A 57 10.84 7.81 10.28
CA TYR A 57 10.74 7.02 9.05
C TYR A 57 11.74 7.55 8.02
N GLN A 58 12.61 6.70 7.52
CA GLN A 58 13.74 7.09 6.65
C GLN A 58 13.41 7.00 5.14
N GLY A 59 12.15 6.79 4.79
CA GLY A 59 11.72 6.61 3.41
C GLY A 59 11.79 5.16 2.92
N ALA A 60 11.08 4.88 1.83
CA ALA A 60 10.91 3.54 1.31
C ALA A 60 12.23 2.90 0.87
N GLU A 61 13.09 3.66 0.21
CA GLU A 61 14.36 3.13 -0.31
C GLU A 61 15.31 2.75 0.83
N ARG A 62 15.49 3.60 1.82
CA ARG A 62 16.38 3.33 2.95
C ARG A 62 15.85 2.26 3.89
N THR A 63 14.53 2.22 4.08
CA THR A 63 13.91 1.31 5.05
C THR A 63 13.64 -0.06 4.46
N PHE A 64 13.34 -0.15 3.16
CA PHE A 64 12.84 -1.37 2.54
C PHE A 64 13.58 -1.76 1.25
N SER A 65 14.64 -1.07 0.88
CA SER A 65 15.32 -1.21 -0.42
C SER A 65 14.36 -1.09 -1.61
N THR A 66 13.32 -0.27 -1.45
CA THR A 66 12.23 -0.13 -2.42
C THR A 66 12.13 1.31 -2.92
N ARG A 67 12.28 1.51 -4.21
CA ARG A 67 12.11 2.81 -4.85
C ARG A 67 10.67 2.96 -5.35
N LEU A 68 9.95 3.93 -4.80
CA LEU A 68 8.62 4.29 -5.25
C LEU A 68 8.73 5.32 -6.38
N THR A 69 8.11 5.03 -7.52
CA THR A 69 8.05 5.93 -8.68
C THR A 69 6.60 6.20 -9.06
N TYR A 70 6.35 7.26 -9.79
CA TYR A 70 5.08 7.52 -10.47
C TYR A 70 5.33 8.43 -11.67
N ARG A 71 4.49 8.35 -12.68
CA ARG A 71 4.60 9.21 -13.89
C ARG A 71 3.81 10.49 -13.73
N THR A 72 2.54 10.34 -13.37
CA THR A 72 1.62 11.45 -13.19
C THR A 72 0.59 11.13 -12.12
N ILE A 73 -0.02 12.15 -11.55
CA ILE A 73 -1.19 12.01 -10.67
C ILE A 73 -2.43 12.19 -11.53
N VAL A 74 -3.29 11.18 -11.52
CA VAL A 74 -4.59 11.25 -12.19
C VAL A 74 -5.56 11.97 -11.27
N ALA A 75 -5.80 13.24 -11.55
CA ALA A 75 -6.73 14.08 -10.81
C ALA A 75 -8.08 14.12 -11.54
N THR A 76 -9.16 13.75 -10.84
CA THR A 76 -10.50 13.64 -11.39
C THR A 76 -11.55 14.22 -10.45
N PRO A 77 -12.77 14.57 -10.89
CA PRO A 77 -13.86 14.88 -9.97
C PRO A 77 -14.11 13.75 -8.98
N THR A 78 -14.49 14.09 -7.75
CA THR A 78 -14.58 13.12 -6.63
C THR A 78 -15.53 11.96 -6.95
N GLU A 79 -16.65 12.24 -7.58
CA GLU A 79 -17.72 11.31 -7.92
C GLU A 79 -17.33 10.27 -8.98
N VAL A 80 -16.26 10.52 -9.74
CA VAL A 80 -15.85 9.64 -10.85
C VAL A 80 -14.54 8.87 -10.58
N VAL A 81 -13.98 8.94 -9.38
CA VAL A 81 -12.73 8.24 -9.03
C VAL A 81 -12.81 6.73 -9.34
N THR A 82 -13.93 6.09 -9.02
CA THR A 82 -14.11 4.66 -9.31
C THR A 82 -14.15 4.37 -10.81
N ALA A 83 -14.89 5.19 -11.58
CA ALA A 83 -14.96 5.05 -13.04
C ALA A 83 -13.61 5.29 -13.70
N GLU A 84 -12.80 6.18 -13.13
CA GLU A 84 -11.44 6.44 -13.61
C GLU A 84 -10.51 5.25 -13.40
N VAL A 85 -10.60 4.58 -12.25
CA VAL A 85 -9.87 3.31 -12.02
C VAL A 85 -10.27 2.26 -13.06
N GLU A 86 -11.56 2.09 -13.31
CA GLU A 86 -12.06 1.14 -14.29
C GLU A 86 -11.57 1.47 -15.71
N ARG A 87 -11.62 2.75 -16.10
CA ARG A 87 -11.12 3.23 -17.38
C ARG A 87 -9.63 2.94 -17.57
N LEU A 88 -8.81 3.24 -16.55
CA LEU A 88 -7.37 3.00 -16.59
C LEU A 88 -7.05 1.50 -16.68
N LEU A 89 -7.75 0.65 -15.94
CA LEU A 89 -7.58 -0.80 -16.02
C LEU A 89 -7.96 -1.36 -17.40
N ALA A 90 -8.97 -0.78 -18.05
CA ALA A 90 -9.35 -1.16 -19.40
C ALA A 90 -8.34 -0.72 -20.46
N GLN A 91 -7.72 0.45 -20.29
CA GLN A 91 -6.74 1.02 -21.22
C GLN A 91 -5.34 0.42 -21.09
N HIS A 92 -5.02 -0.16 -19.94
CA HIS A 92 -3.70 -0.66 -19.60
C HIS A 92 -3.73 -2.13 -19.15
N PRO A 93 -4.09 -3.07 -20.05
CA PRO A 93 -4.10 -4.49 -19.71
C PRO A 93 -2.72 -5.03 -19.32
N GLU A 94 -1.64 -4.36 -19.77
CA GLU A 94 -0.26 -4.69 -19.42
C GLU A 94 0.09 -4.48 -17.94
N TRP A 95 -0.71 -3.73 -17.20
CA TRP A 95 -0.48 -3.48 -15.78
C TRP A 95 -0.70 -4.72 -14.89
N THR A 96 -1.22 -5.77 -15.44
CA THR A 96 -1.34 -7.08 -14.77
C THR A 96 -0.01 -7.82 -14.59
N GLY A 97 1.12 -7.14 -14.81
CA GLY A 97 2.45 -7.66 -14.50
C GLY A 97 3.19 -8.34 -15.66
N ALA A 98 2.70 -8.21 -16.88
CA ALA A 98 3.33 -8.83 -18.06
C ALA A 98 4.76 -8.31 -18.34
N ASP A 99 5.10 -7.10 -17.89
CA ASP A 99 6.41 -6.48 -18.06
C ASP A 99 7.33 -6.63 -16.83
N GLY A 100 6.86 -7.36 -15.81
CA GLY A 100 7.63 -7.62 -14.59
C GLY A 100 7.80 -6.42 -13.63
N LEU A 101 7.28 -5.23 -13.98
CA LEU A 101 7.32 -4.07 -13.09
C LEU A 101 6.10 -4.10 -12.14
N PRO A 102 6.32 -4.24 -10.82
CA PRO A 102 5.23 -4.18 -9.86
C PRO A 102 4.54 -2.81 -9.89
N ARG A 103 3.22 -2.82 -10.08
CA ARG A 103 2.39 -1.62 -10.05
C ARG A 103 1.37 -1.69 -8.94
N LEU A 104 0.99 -0.51 -8.43
CA LEU A 104 0.01 -0.42 -7.37
C LEU A 104 -0.82 0.86 -7.56
N PHE A 105 -2.15 0.71 -7.56
CA PHE A 105 -3.04 1.86 -7.48
C PHE A 105 -3.00 2.48 -6.08
N LEU A 106 -2.68 3.77 -6.01
CA LEU A 106 -2.80 4.58 -4.79
C LEU A 106 -4.01 5.49 -4.94
N VAL A 107 -5.15 5.09 -4.36
CA VAL A 107 -6.43 5.72 -4.64
C VAL A 107 -6.92 6.51 -3.44
N HIS A 108 -7.20 7.78 -3.64
CA HIS A 108 -7.87 8.62 -2.64
C HIS A 108 -9.37 8.29 -2.60
N THR A 109 -9.85 8.00 -1.40
CA THR A 109 -11.29 7.89 -1.11
C THR A 109 -11.68 8.95 -0.08
N PRO A 110 -12.70 9.77 -0.36
CA PRO A 110 -13.05 10.89 0.50
C PRO A 110 -13.62 10.46 1.86
N GLU A 111 -14.14 9.26 1.95
CA GLU A 111 -14.88 8.78 3.11
C GLU A 111 -13.96 8.25 4.21
N HIS A 112 -14.26 8.68 5.44
CA HIS A 112 -13.66 8.13 6.65
C HIS A 112 -14.62 7.10 7.24
N GLY A 113 -14.20 5.87 7.26
CA GLY A 113 -14.99 4.76 7.80
C GLY A 113 -15.85 4.09 6.73
N HIS A 114 -15.48 2.87 6.45
CA HIS A 114 -16.28 2.01 5.58
C HIS A 114 -17.40 1.44 6.43
N SER A 115 -18.63 1.80 6.12
CA SER A 115 -19.72 0.95 6.53
C SER A 115 -19.48 -0.41 5.87
N LEU A 116 -19.21 -1.42 6.68
CA LEU A 116 -19.04 -2.80 6.20
C LEU A 116 -20.31 -3.30 5.50
N ASP A 117 -21.42 -2.60 5.68
CA ASP A 117 -22.73 -2.91 5.11
C ASP A 117 -22.94 -2.30 3.73
N ASP A 118 -22.02 -1.44 3.25
CA ASP A 118 -22.12 -0.82 1.93
C ASP A 118 -21.11 -1.44 0.94
N GLU A 119 -21.46 -2.60 0.40
CA GLU A 119 -20.68 -3.28 -0.65
C GLU A 119 -20.54 -2.43 -1.93
N ASN A 120 -21.35 -1.40 -2.10
CA ASN A 120 -21.33 -0.49 -3.25
C ASN A 120 -20.52 0.78 -3.00
N SER A 121 -19.94 0.93 -1.81
CA SER A 121 -19.09 2.09 -1.54
C SER A 121 -17.95 2.19 -2.56
N PRO A 122 -17.48 3.39 -2.88
CA PRO A 122 -16.32 3.59 -3.77
C PRO A 122 -15.10 2.78 -3.35
N TYR A 123 -14.89 2.61 -2.06
CA TYR A 123 -13.83 1.80 -1.50
C TYR A 123 -13.90 0.32 -1.94
N TYR A 124 -15.04 -0.34 -1.73
CA TYR A 124 -15.18 -1.75 -2.09
C TYR A 124 -15.22 -1.97 -3.61
N ARG A 125 -15.84 -1.04 -4.35
CA ARG A 125 -15.86 -1.09 -5.81
C ARG A 125 -14.45 -1.02 -6.40
N VAL A 126 -13.62 -0.08 -5.95
CA VAL A 126 -12.22 0.02 -6.39
C VAL A 126 -11.43 -1.22 -6.02
N LYS A 127 -11.57 -1.72 -4.79
CA LYS A 127 -10.89 -2.95 -4.37
C LYS A 127 -11.27 -4.16 -5.20
N ARG A 128 -12.55 -4.34 -5.49
CA ARG A 128 -13.05 -5.44 -6.32
C ARG A 128 -12.49 -5.35 -7.74
N LEU A 129 -12.59 -4.19 -8.39
CA LEU A 129 -12.05 -3.97 -9.73
C LEU A 129 -10.55 -4.27 -9.81
N ALA A 130 -9.78 -3.78 -8.85
CA ALA A 130 -8.35 -4.00 -8.79
C ALA A 130 -8.02 -5.49 -8.58
N LEU A 131 -8.75 -6.18 -7.69
CA LEU A 131 -8.58 -7.60 -7.43
C LEU A 131 -8.92 -8.46 -8.65
N GLU A 132 -10.02 -8.18 -9.33
CA GLU A 132 -10.46 -8.89 -10.55
C GLU A 132 -9.41 -8.79 -11.67
N ARG A 133 -8.64 -7.72 -11.69
CA ARG A 133 -7.57 -7.50 -12.69
C ARG A 133 -6.18 -7.87 -12.18
N GLY A 134 -6.04 -8.37 -10.95
CA GLY A 134 -4.76 -8.73 -10.37
C GLY A 134 -3.81 -7.56 -10.11
N VAL A 135 -4.31 -6.33 -10.09
CA VAL A 135 -3.52 -5.13 -9.78
C VAL A 135 -3.74 -4.75 -8.32
N PRO A 136 -2.70 -4.74 -7.48
CA PRO A 136 -2.87 -4.36 -6.09
C PRO A 136 -3.27 -2.89 -5.93
N CYS A 137 -4.06 -2.58 -4.91
CA CYS A 137 -4.45 -1.21 -4.61
C CYS A 137 -4.29 -0.87 -3.13
N GLN A 138 -3.93 0.38 -2.86
CA GLN A 138 -3.91 0.99 -1.52
C GLN A 138 -4.82 2.21 -1.51
N MET A 139 -5.79 2.17 -0.61
CA MET A 139 -6.70 3.30 -0.40
C MET A 139 -6.08 4.28 0.60
N VAL A 140 -6.32 5.57 0.37
CA VAL A 140 -5.91 6.66 1.25
C VAL A 140 -7.09 7.59 1.46
N ASP A 141 -7.45 7.84 2.70
CA ASP A 141 -8.54 8.74 3.06
C ASP A 141 -8.10 10.21 3.15
N THR A 142 -9.07 11.11 3.13
CA THR A 142 -8.82 12.56 3.26
C THR A 142 -8.03 12.92 4.53
N PRO A 143 -8.34 12.39 5.73
CA PRO A 143 -7.55 12.66 6.93
C PRO A 143 -6.08 12.22 6.81
N THR A 144 -5.80 11.12 6.13
CA THR A 144 -4.42 10.67 5.90
C THR A 144 -3.67 11.58 4.93
N LEU A 145 -4.34 12.05 3.87
CA LEU A 145 -3.76 13.05 2.96
C LEU A 145 -3.50 14.40 3.67
N ALA A 146 -4.41 14.80 4.56
CA ALA A 146 -4.28 16.06 5.30
C ALA A 146 -3.17 16.01 6.37
N ASN A 147 -3.06 14.89 7.07
CA ASN A 147 -2.05 14.66 8.11
C ASN A 147 -1.52 13.22 8.07
N PRO A 148 -0.47 12.96 7.28
CA PRO A 148 0.15 11.64 7.20
C PRO A 148 1.12 11.33 8.35
N ASP A 149 1.23 12.19 9.36
CA ASP A 149 2.16 12.01 10.49
C ASP A 149 1.90 10.68 11.20
N TYR A 150 2.97 9.93 11.44
CA TYR A 150 2.99 8.58 12.02
C TYR A 150 2.30 7.48 11.21
N LYS A 151 1.71 7.78 10.04
CA LYS A 151 1.06 6.79 9.16
C LYS A 151 1.96 6.33 8.01
N ASP A 152 2.99 7.10 7.69
CA ASP A 152 3.89 6.91 6.56
C ASP A 152 4.57 5.54 6.55
N LEU A 153 5.14 5.09 7.66
CA LEU A 153 5.73 3.75 7.77
C LEU A 153 4.70 2.65 7.49
N ASN A 154 3.52 2.73 8.13
CA ASN A 154 2.48 1.72 7.98
C ASN A 154 1.91 1.71 6.56
N LEU A 155 1.74 2.89 5.96
CA LEU A 155 1.27 2.99 4.58
C LEU A 155 2.28 2.40 3.60
N THR A 156 3.57 2.68 3.79
CA THR A 156 4.62 2.06 2.98
C THR A 156 4.66 0.55 3.15
N LEU A 157 4.55 0.04 4.39
CA LEU A 157 4.44 -1.40 4.67
C LEU A 157 3.29 -2.04 3.90
N ASN A 158 2.12 -1.40 3.90
CA ASN A 158 0.95 -1.89 3.17
C ASN A 158 1.18 -1.91 1.66
N ILE A 159 1.86 -0.92 1.12
CA ILE A 159 2.20 -0.84 -0.30
C ILE A 159 3.14 -1.97 -0.69
N ILE A 160 4.28 -2.09 -0.01
CA ILE A 160 5.32 -3.08 -0.36
C ILE A 160 4.84 -4.52 -0.17
N ALA A 161 4.08 -4.80 0.89
CA ALA A 161 3.54 -6.13 1.13
C ALA A 161 2.59 -6.59 0.03
N LYS A 162 1.80 -5.69 -0.54
CA LYS A 162 0.86 -5.98 -1.63
C LYS A 162 1.55 -6.32 -2.96
N VAL A 163 2.78 -5.92 -3.13
CA VAL A 163 3.61 -6.26 -4.31
C VAL A 163 4.64 -7.34 -4.01
N GLY A 164 4.43 -8.11 -2.93
CA GLY A 164 5.20 -9.30 -2.63
C GLY A 164 6.53 -9.08 -1.90
N VAL A 165 6.75 -7.90 -1.31
CA VAL A 165 7.88 -7.70 -0.40
C VAL A 165 7.51 -8.22 0.98
N ALA A 166 8.26 -9.15 1.52
CA ALA A 166 8.10 -9.63 2.89
C ALA A 166 8.84 -8.70 3.85
N PRO A 167 8.15 -7.89 4.66
CA PRO A 167 8.83 -6.97 5.59
C PRO A 167 9.50 -7.71 6.75
N TRP A 168 8.95 -8.83 7.17
CA TRP A 168 9.50 -9.77 8.17
C TRP A 168 8.84 -11.14 8.00
N VAL A 169 9.44 -12.14 8.61
CA VAL A 169 8.86 -13.48 8.71
C VAL A 169 8.84 -13.95 10.18
N LEU A 170 8.02 -14.93 10.45
CA LEU A 170 8.12 -15.65 11.71
C LEU A 170 9.31 -16.60 11.62
N PRO A 171 10.20 -16.65 12.64
CA PRO A 171 11.20 -17.68 12.65
C PRO A 171 10.52 -19.06 12.66
N ASN A 172 11.16 -20.06 12.04
CA ASN A 172 10.67 -21.45 11.96
C ASN A 172 10.59 -22.08 13.36
N SER A 173 9.66 -21.59 14.17
CA SER A 173 9.49 -22.03 15.56
C SER A 173 8.34 -22.99 15.75
N ILE A 174 7.59 -23.31 14.69
CA ILE A 174 6.53 -24.32 14.75
C ILE A 174 6.93 -25.46 13.84
N PRO A 175 7.48 -26.55 14.40
CA PRO A 175 7.78 -27.76 13.63
C PRO A 175 6.49 -28.29 12.98
N ASP A 176 6.61 -28.86 11.80
CA ASP A 176 5.54 -29.56 11.11
C ASP A 176 4.33 -28.70 10.65
N ALA A 177 4.50 -27.38 10.51
CA ALA A 177 3.48 -26.52 9.93
C ALA A 177 3.84 -26.11 8.50
N ASP A 178 3.01 -26.51 7.53
CA ASP A 178 3.18 -26.18 6.12
C ASP A 178 2.68 -24.75 5.80
N PHE A 179 1.69 -24.25 6.56
CA PHE A 179 1.13 -22.91 6.41
C PHE A 179 0.46 -22.41 7.68
N PHE A 180 0.27 -21.08 7.75
CA PHE A 180 -0.41 -20.40 8.85
C PHE A 180 -1.66 -19.71 8.32
N VAL A 181 -2.78 -19.87 9.05
CA VAL A 181 -4.04 -19.20 8.73
C VAL A 181 -4.37 -18.21 9.84
N GLY A 182 -4.44 -16.93 9.48
CA GLY A 182 -4.93 -15.87 10.35
C GLY A 182 -6.42 -15.62 10.13
N LEU A 183 -7.23 -15.72 11.18
CA LEU A 183 -8.65 -15.36 11.15
C LEU A 183 -8.86 -14.08 11.93
N SER A 184 -9.54 -13.11 11.33
CA SER A 184 -10.02 -11.91 12.04
C SER A 184 -11.49 -11.69 11.77
N TYR A 185 -12.18 -11.10 12.76
CA TYR A 185 -13.57 -10.71 12.62
C TYR A 185 -13.78 -9.31 13.18
N THR A 186 -14.72 -8.58 12.59
CA THR A 186 -15.15 -7.29 13.10
C THR A 186 -16.51 -7.44 13.76
N LYS A 187 -16.64 -6.97 14.99
CA LYS A 187 -17.97 -6.86 15.61
C LYS A 187 -18.68 -5.62 15.04
N HIS A 188 -19.84 -5.83 14.46
CA HIS A 188 -20.75 -4.72 14.20
C HIS A 188 -21.26 -4.18 15.54
N ALA A 189 -21.05 -2.90 15.83
CA ALA A 189 -21.79 -2.21 16.86
C ALA A 189 -23.25 -2.13 16.38
N ARG A 190 -24.16 -2.79 17.09
CA ARG A 190 -25.60 -2.63 16.89
C ARG A 190 -26.05 -1.31 17.44
#